data_a370939c6fdd38bb1cf3bf46cbc9f1c0
#
_entry.id   a370939c6fdd38bb1cf3bf46cbc9f1c0
#
_cell.length_a   1.000
_cell.length_b   1.000
_cell.length_c   1.000
_cell.angle_alpha   90.00
_cell.angle_beta   90.00
_cell.angle_gamma   90.00
#
_symmetry.space_group_name_H-M   'P 1'
#
loop_
_entity.id
_entity.type
_entity.pdbx_description
1 polymer ?
#
loop_
_entity_poly.entity_id
_entity_poly.type
_entity_poly.pdbx_seq_one_letter_code
_entity_poly.pdbx_strand_id
1 'polypeptide(L)'
;MKLRRPTLLSVLMTAVAIVAAAALVSATVAHQNLAFADKGGNGKGNGGGNGNGNGGGNGNGGGNGNSGGNGNSGGNGSSNGNGNGNGNANGLGNGTNGNGNAFGKGNGKAKGHIDDDAAPDAAPGGTVPDDRRANARDRIVRNEVVVADAGTGLNAFARAKGFQVLRTQSLPALGLHVTRLQVPEGLTATQARDLIAQEFPDAVVDFNHLYEPQTSLSLPDADYATKAVRWSPQLRECHTATRLGLIDTAVDWSLPILSGAHREAADFLEDGIQPAPQQHGTGIATLLVGQEGFGLLPGAELYSAGIFGLDGAGQPVASATSFASALNWLLTNKVATINVSLSGPPDRLMEIAVKRAQQRGAELVAAVGNDGTTDVLRFPAAYAGVIGVTAVDQAGHVFNGANRGNFVALSAPGVDLLIPGQPSSAGASDQLVTGTSFAVPYVTAALASYGNDPARMFADALDLGTPGPDPVFGRGLVQGPNVCVSAAAAN
;
A
#
# COMPACT_ATOMS: atom_id res chain seq x y z
N MET A 1 -33.89 46.48 -38.62
CA MET A 1 -32.74 45.56 -38.73
C MET A 1 -33.23 44.17 -38.33
N LYS A 2 -33.51 43.27 -39.32
CA LYS A 2 -34.12 41.95 -39.07
C LYS A 2 -32.98 40.94 -38.90
N LEU A 3 -32.83 40.38 -37.71
CA LEU A 3 -31.94 39.26 -37.46
C LEU A 3 -32.53 37.97 -38.10
N ARG A 4 -31.77 37.39 -39.02
CA ARG A 4 -32.08 36.08 -39.61
C ARG A 4 -31.64 34.98 -38.59
N ARG A 5 -32.58 34.12 -38.22
CA ARG A 5 -32.32 32.91 -37.48
C ARG A 5 -31.62 31.88 -38.39
N PRO A 6 -30.56 31.22 -37.94
CA PRO A 6 -29.95 30.13 -38.73
C PRO A 6 -30.92 28.94 -38.87
N THR A 7 -30.88 28.30 -40.02
CA THR A 7 -31.73 27.16 -40.31
C THR A 7 -31.22 25.88 -39.65
N LEU A 8 -32.10 25.00 -39.29
CA LEU A 8 -31.84 23.72 -38.61
C LEU A 8 -30.74 22.88 -39.28
N LEU A 9 -30.53 23.07 -40.59
CA LEU A 9 -29.54 22.33 -41.38
C LEU A 9 -28.10 22.75 -41.10
N SER A 10 -27.84 24.00 -40.70
CA SER A 10 -26.49 24.46 -40.41
C SER A 10 -26.01 24.00 -39.02
N VAL A 11 -26.93 23.76 -38.08
CA VAL A 11 -26.61 23.24 -36.75
C VAL A 11 -26.28 21.74 -36.81
N LEU A 12 -26.95 20.99 -37.70
CA LEU A 12 -26.71 19.55 -37.87
C LEU A 12 -25.38 19.26 -38.54
N MET A 13 -24.92 20.08 -39.48
CA MET A 13 -23.61 19.94 -40.12
C MET A 13 -22.43 20.24 -39.17
N THR A 14 -22.62 21.17 -38.24
CA THR A 14 -21.55 21.49 -37.24
C THR A 14 -21.42 20.38 -36.17
N ALA A 15 -22.53 19.76 -35.79
CA ALA A 15 -22.51 18.63 -34.84
C ALA A 15 -21.84 17.38 -35.43
N VAL A 16 -22.07 17.09 -36.73
CA VAL A 16 -21.44 15.93 -37.40
C VAL A 16 -19.94 16.15 -37.61
N ALA A 17 -19.49 17.39 -37.83
CA ALA A 17 -18.04 17.70 -37.96
C ALA A 17 -17.28 17.55 -36.63
N ILE A 18 -17.93 17.83 -35.50
CA ILE A 18 -17.32 17.70 -34.16
C ILE A 18 -17.22 16.22 -33.77
N VAL A 19 -18.19 15.39 -34.12
CA VAL A 19 -18.15 13.95 -33.87
C VAL A 19 -17.11 13.24 -34.74
N ALA A 20 -16.88 13.68 -35.97
CA ALA A 20 -15.89 13.13 -36.87
C ALA A 20 -14.46 13.55 -36.46
N ALA A 21 -14.26 14.72 -35.87
CA ALA A 21 -12.96 15.15 -35.34
C ALA A 21 -12.56 14.41 -34.05
N ALA A 22 -13.53 14.05 -33.22
CA ALA A 22 -13.30 13.25 -32.02
C ALA A 22 -12.93 11.79 -32.33
N ALA A 23 -13.37 11.24 -33.45
CA ALA A 23 -13.06 9.87 -33.87
C ALA A 23 -11.66 9.73 -34.53
N LEU A 24 -11.05 10.82 -35.01
CA LEU A 24 -9.73 10.78 -35.64
C LEU A 24 -8.56 11.08 -34.66
N VAL A 25 -8.83 11.57 -33.47
CA VAL A 25 -7.81 11.78 -32.44
C VAL A 25 -7.56 10.49 -31.63
N SER A 26 -8.44 9.50 -31.72
CA SER A 26 -8.32 8.22 -31.00
C SER A 26 -7.39 7.20 -31.65
N ALA A 27 -6.76 7.51 -32.79
CA ALA A 27 -6.00 6.51 -33.58
C ALA A 27 -4.48 6.70 -33.59
N THR A 28 -3.91 7.63 -32.83
CA THR A 28 -2.46 7.89 -32.80
C THR A 28 -1.89 8.11 -31.41
N VAL A 29 -2.37 7.39 -30.41
CA VAL A 29 -1.58 7.22 -29.18
C VAL A 29 -0.79 5.92 -29.36
N ALA A 30 0.46 6.06 -29.69
CA ALA A 30 1.40 4.95 -29.66
C ALA A 30 1.32 4.31 -28.26
N HIS A 31 0.91 3.05 -28.22
CA HIS A 31 0.97 2.24 -27.02
C HIS A 31 2.44 2.15 -26.57
N GLN A 32 2.84 3.00 -25.68
CA GLN A 32 4.01 2.72 -24.87
C GLN A 32 3.60 1.61 -23.91
N ASN A 33 4.00 0.39 -24.26
CA ASN A 33 3.81 -0.77 -23.41
C ASN A 33 4.56 -0.58 -22.11
N LEU A 34 3.88 -0.12 -21.11
CA LEU A 34 4.32 -0.32 -19.74
C LEU A 34 4.14 -1.80 -19.43
N ALA A 35 5.18 -2.55 -19.65
CA ALA A 35 5.22 -3.93 -19.25
C ALA A 35 5.74 -3.99 -17.81
N PHE A 36 4.95 -4.53 -16.93
CA PHE A 36 5.31 -4.76 -15.54
C PHE A 36 6.02 -6.10 -15.43
N ALA A 37 7.07 -6.16 -14.63
CA ALA A 37 7.72 -7.40 -14.30
C ALA A 37 7.05 -7.98 -13.08
N ASP A 38 6.30 -9.03 -13.24
CA ASP A 38 5.89 -9.87 -12.13
C ASP A 38 7.12 -10.65 -11.66
N LYS A 39 7.56 -10.41 -10.44
CA LYS A 39 8.55 -11.26 -9.78
C LYS A 39 7.84 -12.50 -9.24
N GLY A 40 7.21 -13.23 -10.12
CA GLY A 40 6.78 -14.58 -9.81
C GLY A 40 8.00 -15.46 -9.55
N GLY A 41 8.63 -15.23 -8.47
CA GLY A 41 9.54 -16.18 -7.91
C GLY A 41 8.70 -17.32 -7.37
N ASN A 42 8.50 -18.30 -8.18
CA ASN A 42 8.13 -19.60 -7.68
C ASN A 42 9.35 -20.14 -6.93
N GLY A 43 9.62 -19.51 -5.85
CA GLY A 43 10.54 -20.02 -4.87
C GLY A 43 9.89 -21.24 -4.25
N LYS A 44 9.87 -22.31 -4.97
CA LYS A 44 10.09 -23.56 -4.29
C LYS A 44 11.47 -23.41 -3.69
N GLY A 45 11.49 -22.77 -2.56
CA GLY A 45 12.59 -22.92 -1.67
C GLY A 45 12.70 -24.39 -1.42
N ASN A 46 13.44 -25.01 -2.23
CA ASN A 46 14.03 -26.23 -1.81
C ASN A 46 14.91 -25.80 -0.69
N GLY A 47 14.31 -25.71 0.42
CA GLY A 47 14.97 -25.55 1.68
C GLY A 47 15.77 -26.79 2.03
N GLY A 48 16.18 -27.42 1.01
CA GLY A 48 17.21 -28.37 1.09
C GLY A 48 18.49 -27.67 1.42
N GLY A 49 18.44 -26.90 2.41
CA GLY A 49 19.63 -26.74 3.17
C GLY A 49 20.05 -28.14 3.50
N ASN A 50 21.02 -28.56 2.87
CA ASN A 50 21.75 -29.72 3.19
C ASN A 50 22.29 -29.49 4.58
N GLY A 51 21.38 -29.48 5.40
CA GLY A 51 21.68 -29.48 6.76
C GLY A 51 22.23 -30.82 7.10
N ASN A 52 23.28 -31.09 6.50
CA ASN A 52 24.13 -32.07 7.04
C ASN A 52 24.62 -31.56 8.36
N GLY A 53 23.73 -30.99 8.96
CA GLY A 53 23.95 -30.71 10.29
C GLY A 53 24.07 -32.03 10.95
N ASN A 54 25.09 -32.24 11.39
CA ASN A 54 25.25 -33.07 12.44
C ASN A 54 24.34 -32.60 13.52
N GLY A 55 23.16 -32.79 13.19
CA GLY A 55 22.14 -32.29 14.01
C GLY A 55 22.15 -32.81 15.35
N GLY A 56 22.86 -33.78 15.47
CA GLY A 56 23.04 -34.23 16.75
C GLY A 56 23.53 -33.21 17.74
N GLY A 57 24.13 -32.34 17.24
CA GLY A 57 24.51 -31.29 18.15
C GLY A 57 23.31 -30.88 18.92
N ASN A 58 23.37 -30.38 19.70
CA ASN A 58 22.43 -29.83 20.52
C ASN A 58 21.25 -29.35 19.83
N GLY A 59 20.71 -30.24 19.28
CA GLY A 59 19.57 -30.07 18.62
C GLY A 59 18.82 -28.88 18.87
N ASN A 60 19.38 -27.99 18.72
CA ASN A 60 18.65 -26.85 18.58
C ASN A 60 17.96 -26.97 17.29
N GLY A 61 16.98 -27.64 17.45
CA GLY A 61 16.25 -27.97 16.34
C GLY A 61 15.77 -26.89 15.53
N GLY A 62 15.71 -25.82 16.00
CA GLY A 62 15.40 -24.74 15.15
C GLY A 62 16.21 -24.68 13.88
N GLY A 63 17.27 -25.26 13.89
CA GLY A 63 17.87 -25.56 12.63
C GLY A 63 17.03 -26.60 11.98
N ASN A 64 16.66 -26.35 10.83
CA ASN A 64 16.23 -27.26 9.93
C ASN A 64 17.12 -28.39 9.74
N GLY A 65 17.67 -28.64 10.61
CA GLY A 65 18.53 -29.62 10.54
C GLY A 65 17.85 -30.81 10.29
N ASN A 66 18.36 -31.50 9.71
CA ASN A 66 18.21 -32.81 9.87
C ASN A 66 18.18 -33.10 11.32
N SER A 67 17.31 -32.43 11.85
CA SER A 67 17.12 -32.63 13.23
C SER A 67 16.94 -34.05 13.53
N GLY A 68 16.77 -34.64 12.52
CA GLY A 68 16.84 -35.99 12.60
C GLY A 68 18.14 -36.59 12.68
N GLY A 69 18.95 -36.09 12.24
CA GLY A 69 20.10 -36.78 12.13
C GLY A 69 20.15 -37.83 13.13
N ASN A 70 20.79 -38.36 13.32
CA ASN A 70 20.98 -39.44 14.04
C ASN A 70 20.56 -39.36 15.45
N GLY A 71 19.52 -39.14 15.57
CA GLY A 71 19.14 -39.36 16.70
C GLY A 71 19.06 -38.72 17.79
N ASN A 72 19.74 -38.34 18.15
CA ASN A 72 19.53 -37.64 19.27
C ASN A 72 18.87 -36.31 19.05
N SER A 73 18.36 -36.31 18.04
CA SER A 73 17.52 -35.28 17.70
C SER A 73 16.49 -35.04 18.65
N GLY A 74 16.50 -35.80 19.52
CA GLY A 74 15.71 -35.51 20.56
C GLY A 74 15.71 -34.10 20.90
N GLY A 75 16.61 -33.57 20.61
CA GLY A 75 16.48 -32.21 20.69
C GLY A 75 15.21 -31.80 20.13
N ASN A 76 14.85 -31.08 20.20
CA ASN A 76 13.84 -30.34 19.78
C ASN A 76 13.65 -30.21 18.40
N GLY A 77 14.11 -31.12 17.82
CA GLY A 77 13.93 -31.09 16.52
C GLY A 77 12.53 -31.03 16.27
N SER A 78 12.01 -30.01 16.24
CA SER A 78 10.82 -29.93 15.52
C SER A 78 11.16 -30.38 14.18
N SER A 79 11.25 -31.44 14.11
CA SER A 79 11.59 -32.09 12.97
C SER A 79 10.57 -31.95 11.95
N ASN A 80 10.35 -30.84 11.69
CA ASN A 80 9.69 -30.61 10.46
C ASN A 80 10.53 -30.85 9.27
N GLY A 81 11.68 -31.16 9.52
CA GLY A 81 12.41 -31.71 8.44
C GLY A 81 11.75 -33.02 8.07
N ASN A 82 11.71 -33.23 6.90
CA ASN A 82 11.56 -34.49 6.32
C ASN A 82 12.65 -35.43 6.74
N GLY A 83 13.04 -35.23 7.87
CA GLY A 83 14.01 -36.11 8.38
C GLY A 83 13.38 -37.42 8.50
N ASN A 84 13.88 -38.29 7.87
CA ASN A 84 13.88 -39.64 8.37
C ASN A 84 14.49 -39.67 9.73
N GLY A 85 14.32 -38.63 10.40
CA GLY A 85 14.81 -38.61 11.69
C GLY A 85 14.09 -39.71 12.42
N ASN A 86 14.80 -40.59 12.74
CA ASN A 86 14.46 -41.31 13.87
C ASN A 86 14.52 -40.44 15.07
N GLY A 87 14.15 -39.25 14.83
CA GLY A 87 14.02 -38.35 15.91
C GLY A 87 13.25 -39.04 16.97
N ASN A 88 13.87 -39.23 17.92
CA ASN A 88 13.21 -39.83 19.02
C ASN A 88 12.28 -38.80 19.56
N ALA A 89 11.12 -38.93 19.17
CA ALA A 89 10.07 -38.15 19.72
C ALA A 89 10.04 -38.11 21.22
N ASN A 90 10.80 -38.93 21.80
CA ASN A 90 10.92 -38.85 23.23
C ASN A 90 11.53 -37.57 23.75
N GLY A 91 12.23 -36.92 22.94
CA GLY A 91 12.71 -35.62 23.36
C GLY A 91 11.62 -34.60 23.51
N LEU A 92 10.61 -34.81 22.78
CA LEU A 92 9.42 -34.04 22.93
C LEU A 92 8.55 -34.56 24.04
N GLY A 93 8.95 -35.66 24.53
CA GLY A 93 8.22 -36.35 25.56
C GLY A 93 8.03 -35.59 26.84
N ASN A 94 8.51 -34.49 26.85
CA ASN A 94 8.05 -33.54 27.81
C ASN A 94 6.65 -33.03 27.49
N GLY A 95 6.15 -33.41 26.41
CA GLY A 95 4.75 -33.26 26.19
C GLY A 95 4.02 -34.12 27.23
N THR A 96 3.45 -33.44 28.08
CA THR A 96 2.80 -33.84 29.28
C THR A 96 1.76 -34.92 29.11
N ASN A 97 1.53 -35.37 27.96
CA ASN A 97 0.43 -36.29 27.74
C ASN A 97 0.73 -37.45 26.87
N GLY A 98 1.90 -37.94 26.92
CA GLY A 98 2.16 -39.20 26.23
C GLY A 98 1.85 -39.24 24.74
N ASN A 99 1.32 -38.17 24.23
CA ASN A 99 1.00 -38.05 22.82
C ASN A 99 2.18 -37.66 21.97
N GLY A 100 3.30 -37.60 22.56
CA GLY A 100 4.54 -37.52 21.81
C GLY A 100 4.64 -38.55 20.70
N ASN A 101 3.98 -39.62 20.86
CA ASN A 101 3.84 -40.61 19.80
C ASN A 101 3.19 -40.12 18.53
N ALA A 102 2.38 -39.15 18.65
CA ALA A 102 1.72 -38.58 17.47
C ALA A 102 2.71 -37.86 16.57
N PHE A 103 3.75 -37.36 17.16
CA PHE A 103 4.74 -36.63 16.41
C PHE A 103 5.93 -37.49 16.02
N GLY A 104 6.12 -38.54 16.73
CA GLY A 104 7.24 -39.40 16.47
C GLY A 104 7.00 -40.44 15.39
N LYS A 105 5.84 -40.75 15.22
CA LYS A 105 5.43 -41.51 14.04
C LYS A 105 5.08 -40.54 12.94
N GLY A 106 5.88 -39.61 12.80
CA GLY A 106 5.93 -38.94 11.55
C GLY A 106 6.27 -39.92 10.48
N ASN A 107 5.39 -40.81 10.27
CA ASN A 107 5.21 -41.28 8.94
C ASN A 107 4.85 -40.01 8.21
N GLY A 108 5.82 -39.35 7.83
CA GLY A 108 5.70 -38.20 6.96
C GLY A 108 5.19 -38.62 5.60
N LYS A 109 4.15 -39.29 5.63
CA LYS A 109 3.21 -39.37 4.55
C LYS A 109 2.20 -38.24 4.77
N ALA A 110 2.68 -37.08 4.91
CA ALA A 110 1.98 -36.01 4.28
C ALA A 110 2.07 -36.32 2.79
N LYS A 111 1.09 -36.97 2.27
CA LYS A 111 0.78 -36.91 0.87
C LYS A 111 0.46 -35.49 0.60
N GLY A 112 1.48 -34.73 0.24
CA GLY A 112 1.23 -33.52 -0.51
C GLY A 112 0.48 -33.99 -1.74
N HIS A 113 -0.70 -33.55 -1.87
CA HIS A 113 -1.43 -33.62 -3.11
C HIS A 113 -0.66 -32.75 -4.07
N ILE A 114 0.08 -33.39 -4.93
CA ILE A 114 0.71 -32.72 -6.06
C ILE A 114 -0.35 -32.81 -7.14
N ASP A 115 -1.03 -31.72 -7.35
CA ASP A 115 -1.76 -31.55 -8.58
C ASP A 115 -0.71 -31.34 -9.68
N ASP A 116 -0.55 -32.35 -10.51
CA ASP A 116 0.23 -32.33 -11.71
C ASP A 116 -0.48 -31.46 -12.75
N ASP A 117 -0.17 -30.19 -12.76
CA ASP A 117 -0.32 -29.37 -13.96
C ASP A 117 1.06 -28.95 -14.43
N ALA A 118 1.54 -29.70 -15.39
CA ALA A 118 2.80 -29.49 -16.06
C ALA A 118 2.76 -28.22 -16.91
N ALA A 119 3.54 -27.24 -16.56
CA ALA A 119 3.91 -26.16 -17.44
C ALA A 119 5.27 -26.45 -18.11
N PRO A 120 5.47 -26.09 -19.38
CA PRO A 120 6.64 -26.49 -20.14
C PRO A 120 7.92 -25.77 -19.73
N ASP A 121 9.02 -26.49 -19.96
CA ASP A 121 10.40 -26.16 -19.66
C ASP A 121 10.83 -24.75 -20.01
N ALA A 122 11.35 -24.04 -19.01
CA ALA A 122 12.12 -22.82 -19.18
C ALA A 122 13.61 -23.14 -19.20
N ALA A 123 14.31 -22.60 -20.18
CA ALA A 123 15.73 -22.75 -20.40
C ALA A 123 16.61 -22.29 -19.23
N PRO A 124 17.80 -22.88 -19.07
CA PRO A 124 18.66 -22.61 -17.92
C PRO A 124 19.51 -21.34 -18.12
N GLY A 125 19.66 -20.57 -17.06
CA GLY A 125 20.77 -19.66 -16.96
C GLY A 125 20.43 -18.23 -16.56
N GLY A 126 20.50 -17.98 -15.29
CA GLY A 126 20.57 -16.65 -14.72
C GLY A 126 20.37 -16.73 -13.21
N THR A 127 21.45 -16.68 -12.48
CA THR A 127 21.38 -16.53 -11.03
C THR A 127 20.76 -15.20 -10.69
N VAL A 128 19.50 -15.21 -10.29
CA VAL A 128 18.83 -14.06 -9.72
C VAL A 128 19.42 -13.84 -8.32
N PRO A 129 19.91 -12.63 -7.99
CA PRO A 129 20.32 -12.34 -6.64
C PRO A 129 19.15 -12.48 -5.69
N ASP A 130 19.46 -13.05 -4.55
CA ASP A 130 18.57 -13.39 -3.46
C ASP A 130 17.89 -12.15 -2.85
N ASP A 131 16.76 -11.78 -3.41
CA ASP A 131 15.87 -10.80 -2.81
C ASP A 131 14.74 -11.52 -2.06
N ARG A 132 15.11 -12.21 -0.99
CA ARG A 132 14.25 -13.08 -0.19
C ARG A 132 13.14 -12.36 0.58
N ARG A 133 12.94 -11.07 0.32
CA ARG A 133 11.94 -10.25 1.01
C ARG A 133 10.79 -9.78 0.11
N ALA A 134 10.88 -10.03 -1.19
CA ALA A 134 9.82 -9.65 -2.10
C ALA A 134 8.72 -10.72 -2.11
N ASN A 135 7.49 -10.31 -1.86
CA ASN A 135 6.32 -11.16 -2.02
C ASN A 135 6.04 -11.36 -3.51
N ALA A 136 5.39 -12.46 -3.88
CA ALA A 136 4.99 -12.76 -5.27
C ALA A 136 4.17 -11.64 -5.96
N ARG A 137 3.70 -10.67 -5.19
CA ARG A 137 2.94 -9.51 -5.67
C ARG A 137 3.77 -8.23 -5.82
N ASP A 138 5.03 -8.23 -5.42
CA ASP A 138 5.86 -7.03 -5.54
C ASP A 138 6.17 -6.77 -7.00
N ARG A 139 5.63 -5.68 -7.52
CA ARG A 139 5.78 -5.28 -8.92
C ARG A 139 6.66 -4.04 -9.04
N ILE A 140 7.42 -3.98 -10.13
CA ILE A 140 8.24 -2.83 -10.48
C ILE A 140 7.96 -2.41 -11.93
N VAL A 141 8.18 -1.15 -12.26
CA VAL A 141 8.19 -0.71 -13.65
C VAL A 141 9.36 -1.38 -14.37
N ARG A 142 9.04 -2.10 -15.43
CA ARG A 142 10.05 -2.92 -16.16
C ARG A 142 11.15 -2.04 -16.77
N ASN A 143 12.40 -2.49 -16.62
CA ASN A 143 13.56 -1.84 -17.22
C ASN A 143 13.71 -0.35 -16.84
N GLU A 144 13.31 0.01 -15.65
CA GLU A 144 13.43 1.35 -15.11
C GLU A 144 14.14 1.35 -13.75
N VAL A 145 14.96 2.35 -13.52
CA VAL A 145 15.54 2.66 -12.21
C VAL A 145 15.28 4.12 -11.87
N VAL A 146 15.10 4.37 -10.59
CA VAL A 146 14.89 5.71 -10.04
C VAL A 146 16.13 6.12 -9.27
N VAL A 147 16.59 7.35 -9.53
CA VAL A 147 17.75 7.93 -8.88
C VAL A 147 17.36 9.25 -8.25
N ALA A 148 17.58 9.38 -6.96
CA ALA A 148 17.35 10.65 -6.26
C ALA A 148 18.67 11.21 -5.74
N ASP A 149 18.82 12.53 -5.89
CA ASP A 149 19.94 13.34 -5.39
C ASP A 149 21.34 12.94 -5.89
N ALA A 150 21.45 12.45 -7.11
CA ALA A 150 22.74 12.05 -7.71
C ALA A 150 23.64 13.23 -8.12
N GLY A 151 23.21 14.47 -7.94
CA GLY A 151 23.99 15.64 -8.35
C GLY A 151 24.10 15.82 -9.87
N THR A 152 25.08 16.61 -10.31
CA THR A 152 25.18 17.07 -11.71
C THR A 152 25.76 16.04 -12.68
N GLY A 153 26.37 14.94 -12.20
CA GLY A 153 27.06 13.96 -13.03
C GLY A 153 26.14 12.92 -13.70
N LEU A 154 24.93 12.72 -13.18
CA LEU A 154 24.04 11.62 -13.59
C LEU A 154 23.70 11.65 -15.09
N ASN A 155 23.40 12.82 -15.64
CA ASN A 155 23.05 12.92 -17.06
C ASN A 155 24.23 12.57 -18.00
N ALA A 156 25.45 12.91 -17.62
CA ALA A 156 26.65 12.57 -18.40
C ALA A 156 26.91 11.05 -18.31
N PHE A 157 26.83 10.49 -17.12
CA PHE A 157 26.94 9.05 -16.88
C PHE A 157 25.88 8.26 -17.66
N ALA A 158 24.61 8.68 -17.56
CA ALA A 158 23.50 8.04 -18.24
C ALA A 158 23.76 7.95 -19.76
N ARG A 159 24.17 9.04 -20.39
CA ARG A 159 24.52 9.05 -21.82
C ARG A 159 25.70 8.13 -22.13
N ALA A 160 26.76 8.17 -21.31
CA ALA A 160 27.96 7.36 -21.52
C ALA A 160 27.70 5.86 -21.40
N LYS A 161 26.74 5.47 -20.55
CA LYS A 161 26.37 4.07 -20.30
C LYS A 161 25.13 3.59 -21.06
N GLY A 162 24.56 4.44 -21.92
CA GLY A 162 23.42 4.10 -22.78
C GLY A 162 22.05 4.13 -22.06
N PHE A 163 21.98 4.69 -20.88
CA PHE A 163 20.68 4.94 -20.23
C PHE A 163 19.94 6.10 -20.92
N GLN A 164 18.64 5.95 -21.08
CA GLN A 164 17.78 7.06 -21.50
C GLN A 164 17.17 7.73 -20.28
N VAL A 165 17.32 9.04 -20.17
CA VAL A 165 16.63 9.84 -19.16
C VAL A 165 15.16 9.96 -19.59
N LEU A 166 14.26 9.33 -18.83
CA LEU A 166 12.82 9.39 -19.08
C LEU A 166 12.24 10.70 -18.54
N ARG A 167 12.59 11.03 -17.31
CA ARG A 167 12.10 12.24 -16.63
C ARG A 167 13.05 12.67 -15.52
N THR A 168 13.24 13.95 -15.36
CA THR A 168 13.85 14.54 -14.16
C THR A 168 12.86 15.50 -13.52
N GLN A 169 12.67 15.37 -12.22
CA GLN A 169 11.69 16.14 -11.46
C GLN A 169 12.33 16.70 -10.19
N SER A 170 12.08 17.99 -9.94
CA SER A 170 12.40 18.61 -8.66
C SER A 170 11.20 18.56 -7.73
N LEU A 171 11.41 18.12 -6.51
CA LEU A 171 10.40 18.04 -5.45
C LEU A 171 10.84 18.94 -4.28
N PRO A 172 10.67 20.26 -4.41
CA PRO A 172 11.30 21.23 -3.50
C PRO A 172 10.82 21.12 -2.06
N ALA A 173 9.55 20.77 -1.83
CA ALA A 173 9.03 20.56 -0.48
C ALA A 173 9.63 19.35 0.22
N LEU A 174 10.16 18.38 -0.53
CA LEU A 174 10.94 17.24 -0.01
C LEU A 174 12.44 17.51 -0.06
N GLY A 175 12.88 18.52 -0.79
CA GLY A 175 14.28 18.80 -1.10
C GLY A 175 14.91 17.69 -1.92
N LEU A 176 14.16 17.05 -2.81
CA LEU A 176 14.61 15.94 -3.66
C LEU A 176 14.70 16.36 -5.12
N HIS A 177 15.68 15.76 -5.82
CA HIS A 177 15.75 15.76 -7.28
C HIS A 177 15.71 14.32 -7.76
N VAL A 178 14.62 13.92 -8.40
CA VAL A 178 14.38 12.54 -8.82
C VAL A 178 14.52 12.42 -10.32
N THR A 179 15.30 11.44 -10.77
CA THR A 179 15.48 11.12 -12.20
C THR A 179 15.09 9.68 -12.45
N ARG A 180 14.22 9.45 -13.41
CA ARG A 180 13.86 8.11 -13.92
C ARG A 180 14.73 7.79 -15.13
N LEU A 181 15.31 6.62 -15.13
CA LEU A 181 16.21 6.15 -16.19
C LEU A 181 15.70 4.84 -16.79
N GLN A 182 15.55 4.80 -18.12
CA GLN A 182 15.36 3.56 -18.86
C GLN A 182 16.67 2.79 -18.89
N VAL A 183 16.62 1.53 -18.53
CA VAL A 183 17.77 0.62 -18.55
C VAL A 183 18.09 0.24 -20.01
N PRO A 184 19.35 0.33 -20.46
CA PRO A 184 19.74 -0.04 -21.81
C PRO A 184 19.57 -1.54 -22.07
N GLU A 185 19.40 -1.91 -23.34
CA GLU A 185 19.38 -3.31 -23.75
C GLU A 185 20.66 -4.03 -23.30
N GLY A 186 20.50 -5.26 -22.81
CA GLY A 186 21.62 -6.09 -22.33
C GLY A 186 21.93 -5.95 -20.85
N LEU A 187 21.31 -5.01 -20.12
CA LEU A 187 21.38 -4.94 -18.67
C LEU A 187 20.04 -5.33 -18.05
N THR A 188 20.09 -5.99 -16.91
CA THR A 188 18.93 -6.14 -16.04
C THR A 188 18.74 -4.88 -15.17
N ALA A 189 17.53 -4.64 -14.69
CA ALA A 189 17.28 -3.51 -13.78
C ALA A 189 18.16 -3.58 -12.51
N THR A 190 18.42 -4.77 -11.99
CA THR A 190 19.33 -4.99 -10.86
C THR A 190 20.76 -4.57 -11.18
N GLN A 191 21.30 -5.02 -12.32
CA GLN A 191 22.64 -4.62 -12.73
C GLN A 191 22.75 -3.12 -12.97
N ALA A 192 21.70 -2.51 -13.54
CA ALA A 192 21.64 -1.07 -13.76
C ALA A 192 21.62 -0.30 -12.43
N ARG A 193 20.79 -0.72 -11.48
CA ARG A 193 20.74 -0.14 -10.13
C ARG A 193 22.11 -0.19 -9.45
N ASP A 194 22.73 -1.37 -9.45
CA ASP A 194 24.02 -1.59 -8.78
C ASP A 194 25.15 -0.78 -9.44
N LEU A 195 25.12 -0.68 -10.78
CA LEU A 195 26.07 0.13 -11.53
C LEU A 195 25.97 1.63 -11.20
N ILE A 196 24.73 2.14 -11.10
CA ILE A 196 24.51 3.53 -10.76
C ILE A 196 24.85 3.80 -9.28
N ALA A 197 24.48 2.89 -8.37
CA ALA A 197 24.79 3.03 -6.95
C ALA A 197 26.31 3.00 -6.68
N GLN A 198 27.07 2.27 -7.47
CA GLN A 198 28.54 2.25 -7.40
C GLN A 198 29.14 3.60 -7.82
N GLU A 199 28.62 4.22 -8.86
CA GLU A 199 29.12 5.52 -9.37
C GLU A 199 28.67 6.71 -8.51
N PHE A 200 27.46 6.60 -7.95
CA PHE A 200 26.86 7.65 -7.12
C PHE A 200 26.49 7.11 -5.73
N PRO A 201 27.48 6.87 -4.87
CA PRO A 201 27.25 6.23 -3.57
C PRO A 201 26.40 7.06 -2.61
N ASP A 202 26.34 8.36 -2.81
CA ASP A 202 25.51 9.27 -2.00
C ASP A 202 24.08 9.42 -2.52
N ALA A 203 23.80 8.89 -3.73
CA ALA A 203 22.46 8.94 -4.32
C ALA A 203 21.57 7.80 -3.79
N VAL A 204 20.27 8.06 -3.75
CA VAL A 204 19.28 7.01 -3.55
C VAL A 204 18.97 6.38 -4.90
N VAL A 205 19.30 5.10 -5.07
CA VAL A 205 19.06 4.36 -6.31
C VAL A 205 18.22 3.13 -6.01
N ASP A 206 17.04 3.04 -6.63
CA ASP A 206 16.14 1.90 -6.46
C ASP A 206 15.28 1.64 -7.71
N PHE A 207 14.48 0.58 -7.66
CA PHE A 207 13.45 0.33 -8.65
C PHE A 207 12.27 1.29 -8.48
N ASN A 208 11.50 1.51 -9.53
CA ASN A 208 10.21 2.18 -9.41
C ASN A 208 9.16 1.14 -9.06
N HIS A 209 8.93 0.94 -7.74
CA HIS A 209 7.97 -0.04 -7.23
C HIS A 209 6.53 0.42 -7.46
N LEU A 210 5.63 -0.56 -7.59
CA LEU A 210 4.21 -0.36 -7.83
C LEU A 210 3.40 -0.78 -6.62
N TYR A 211 2.38 0.00 -6.29
CA TYR A 211 1.51 -0.19 -5.13
C TYR A 211 0.06 -0.34 -5.59
N GLU A 212 -0.73 -1.14 -4.89
CA GLU A 212 -2.12 -1.43 -5.21
C GLU A 212 -3.07 -0.82 -4.17
N PRO A 213 -4.28 -0.34 -4.58
CA PRO A 213 -5.35 -0.03 -3.65
C PRO A 213 -5.94 -1.33 -3.07
N GLN A 214 -6.51 -1.27 -1.86
CA GLN A 214 -6.88 -2.48 -1.11
C GLN A 214 -8.37 -2.53 -0.76
N THR A 215 -9.16 -3.48 -1.32
CA THR A 215 -10.64 -3.62 -1.12
C THR A 215 -11.20 -5.05 -1.15
N SER A 216 -12.37 -5.30 -0.47
CA SER A 216 -13.26 -6.48 -0.57
C SER A 216 -14.67 -6.25 0.05
N LEU A 217 -15.70 -7.11 -0.16
CA LEU A 217 -17.15 -6.80 0.06
C LEU A 217 -17.92 -7.75 1.02
N SER A 218 -18.82 -7.23 1.89
CA SER A 218 -19.92 -7.93 2.63
C SER A 218 -20.83 -7.01 3.51
N LEU A 219 -22.05 -7.41 3.96
CA LEU A 219 -23.10 -6.51 4.52
C LEU A 219 -23.22 -6.40 6.07
N PRO A 220 -23.29 -5.20 6.66
CA PRO A 220 -23.92 -4.95 7.97
C PRO A 220 -24.53 -3.54 8.25
N ASP A 221 -24.58 -3.09 9.54
CA ASP A 221 -25.23 -1.90 10.08
C ASP A 221 -24.49 -0.59 9.70
N ALA A 222 -25.21 0.39 9.14
CA ALA A 222 -24.62 1.60 8.53
C ALA A 222 -23.88 2.53 9.52
N ASP A 223 -24.20 2.47 10.83
CA ASP A 223 -23.69 3.43 11.82
C ASP A 223 -22.65 2.86 12.78
N TYR A 224 -22.30 1.59 12.67
CA TYR A 224 -21.45 0.96 13.67
C TYR A 224 -20.10 1.64 13.82
N ALA A 225 -19.53 2.08 12.69
CA ALA A 225 -18.17 2.61 12.64
C ALA A 225 -18.02 3.90 13.48
N THR A 226 -18.93 4.86 13.32
CA THR A 226 -18.90 6.11 14.09
C THR A 226 -19.18 5.87 15.57
N LYS A 227 -20.04 4.91 15.89
CA LYS A 227 -20.31 4.50 17.29
C LYS A 227 -19.09 3.85 17.92
N ALA A 228 -18.42 2.94 17.20
CA ALA A 228 -17.24 2.23 17.69
C ALA A 228 -16.09 3.18 18.06
N VAL A 229 -15.86 4.22 17.25
CA VAL A 229 -14.82 5.23 17.51
C VAL A 229 -15.31 6.44 18.32
N ARG A 230 -16.50 6.39 18.89
CA ARG A 230 -17.13 7.50 19.65
C ARG A 230 -17.13 8.82 18.88
N TRP A 231 -17.42 8.79 17.58
CA TRP A 231 -17.45 9.99 16.74
C TRP A 231 -18.74 10.76 16.95
N SER A 232 -18.69 11.80 17.79
CA SER A 232 -19.85 12.61 18.11
C SER A 232 -20.20 13.63 17.00
N PRO A 233 -21.47 14.06 16.89
CA PRO A 233 -21.84 15.14 15.96
C PRO A 233 -21.04 16.43 16.16
N GLN A 234 -20.66 16.75 17.39
CA GLN A 234 -19.86 17.94 17.74
C GLN A 234 -18.46 17.88 17.12
N LEU A 235 -17.88 16.69 16.96
CA LEU A 235 -16.57 16.53 16.30
C LEU A 235 -16.65 16.89 14.83
N ARG A 236 -17.80 16.72 14.18
CA ARG A 236 -17.98 17.07 12.77
C ARG A 236 -17.99 18.58 12.53
N GLU A 237 -18.36 19.36 13.53
CA GLU A 237 -18.44 20.82 13.42
C GLU A 237 -17.13 21.54 13.69
N CYS A 238 -16.13 20.82 14.19
CA CYS A 238 -14.93 21.42 14.79
C CYS A 238 -13.81 21.84 13.83
N HIS A 239 -13.86 21.54 12.56
CA HIS A 239 -12.64 21.50 11.73
C HIS A 239 -12.71 22.30 10.43
N THR A 240 -13.28 23.50 10.47
CA THR A 240 -13.43 24.40 9.32
C THR A 240 -12.11 24.97 8.74
N ALA A 241 -10.99 24.77 9.42
CA ALA A 241 -9.68 25.27 8.97
C ALA A 241 -8.61 24.14 8.86
N THR A 242 -9.00 22.90 9.03
CA THR A 242 -8.06 21.77 8.99
C THR A 242 -7.82 21.35 7.54
N ARG A 243 -6.56 21.16 7.17
CA ARG A 243 -6.15 20.61 5.88
C ARG A 243 -5.79 19.15 6.02
N LEU A 244 -6.48 18.30 5.25
CA LEU A 244 -6.23 16.87 5.17
C LEU A 244 -5.65 16.53 3.79
N GLY A 245 -4.67 15.65 3.75
CA GLY A 245 -4.16 15.05 2.51
C GLY A 245 -4.77 13.67 2.28
N LEU A 246 -5.03 13.37 1.02
CA LEU A 246 -5.41 12.04 0.58
C LEU A 246 -4.50 11.62 -0.57
N ILE A 247 -3.75 10.53 -0.39
CA ILE A 247 -2.98 9.88 -1.46
C ILE A 247 -3.68 8.57 -1.81
N ASP A 248 -4.36 8.56 -2.98
CA ASP A 248 -5.25 7.46 -3.39
C ASP A 248 -5.46 7.46 -4.92
N THR A 249 -6.53 6.81 -5.41
CA THR A 249 -7.06 7.07 -6.75
C THR A 249 -7.63 8.50 -6.81
N ALA A 250 -7.82 9.03 -8.01
CA ALA A 250 -8.55 10.30 -8.17
C ALA A 250 -9.95 10.18 -7.53
N VAL A 251 -10.53 11.33 -7.16
CA VAL A 251 -11.85 11.44 -6.53
C VAL A 251 -12.88 11.95 -7.52
N ASP A 252 -14.04 11.33 -7.58
CA ASP A 252 -15.19 11.85 -8.33
C ASP A 252 -15.92 12.91 -7.49
N TRP A 253 -15.55 14.15 -7.71
CA TRP A 253 -16.13 15.30 -7.02
C TRP A 253 -17.51 15.71 -7.53
N SER A 254 -18.04 15.04 -8.54
CA SER A 254 -19.38 15.31 -9.08
C SER A 254 -20.51 14.73 -8.22
N LEU A 255 -20.16 13.85 -7.28
CA LEU A 255 -21.14 13.17 -6.42
C LEU A 255 -21.84 14.15 -5.46
N PRO A 256 -23.17 14.05 -5.28
CA PRO A 256 -23.92 14.91 -4.37
C PRO A 256 -23.36 14.91 -2.94
N ILE A 257 -22.96 13.74 -2.42
CA ILE A 257 -22.42 13.58 -1.07
C ILE A 257 -21.11 14.38 -0.85
N LEU A 258 -20.39 14.73 -1.90
CA LEU A 258 -19.18 15.56 -1.87
C LEU A 258 -19.45 17.01 -2.30
N SER A 259 -20.70 17.32 -2.64
CA SER A 259 -21.12 18.67 -3.02
C SER A 259 -20.93 19.63 -1.84
N GLY A 260 -20.18 20.71 -2.06
CA GLY A 260 -19.89 21.69 -1.01
C GLY A 260 -18.66 21.37 -0.15
N ALA A 261 -18.01 20.23 -0.33
CA ALA A 261 -16.73 19.97 0.33
C ALA A 261 -15.65 20.96 -0.14
N HIS A 262 -14.90 21.52 0.80
CA HIS A 262 -13.71 22.31 0.50
C HIS A 262 -12.60 21.40 -0.02
N ARG A 263 -12.10 21.65 -1.22
CA ARG A 263 -11.18 20.73 -1.87
C ARG A 263 -10.17 21.37 -2.79
N GLU A 264 -9.01 20.74 -2.88
CA GLU A 264 -8.02 20.87 -3.95
C GLU A 264 -7.70 19.47 -4.47
N ALA A 265 -7.51 19.32 -5.76
CA ALA A 265 -7.23 18.02 -6.38
C ALA A 265 -6.14 18.14 -7.44
N ALA A 266 -5.26 17.14 -7.47
CA ALA A 266 -4.23 17.02 -8.49
C ALA A 266 -3.92 15.55 -8.77
N ASP A 267 -3.55 15.24 -10.01
CA ASP A 267 -3.14 13.90 -10.43
C ASP A 267 -1.63 13.84 -10.68
N PHE A 268 -1.01 12.76 -10.25
CA PHE A 268 0.43 12.51 -10.33
C PHE A 268 0.74 11.20 -11.05
N LEU A 269 -0.01 10.93 -12.11
CA LEU A 269 0.21 9.72 -12.91
C LEU A 269 1.50 9.85 -13.72
N GLU A 270 2.07 8.69 -14.04
CA GLU A 270 3.17 8.62 -15.00
C GLU A 270 2.67 8.92 -16.41
N ASP A 271 3.58 9.43 -17.25
CA ASP A 271 3.23 9.83 -18.61
C ASP A 271 2.67 8.64 -19.42
N GLY A 272 1.50 8.85 -20.04
CA GLY A 272 0.83 7.84 -20.87
C GLY A 272 0.03 6.78 -20.11
N ILE A 273 -0.02 6.84 -18.78
CA ILE A 273 -0.81 5.94 -17.97
C ILE A 273 -2.26 6.40 -17.91
N GLN A 274 -3.20 5.48 -18.12
CA GLN A 274 -4.63 5.74 -17.95
C GLN A 274 -4.96 5.81 -16.46
N PRO A 275 -5.80 6.76 -16.02
CA PRO A 275 -6.26 6.81 -14.63
C PRO A 275 -6.99 5.52 -14.21
N ALA A 276 -6.76 5.09 -12.99
CA ALA A 276 -7.55 4.02 -12.38
C ALA A 276 -8.99 4.49 -12.09
N PRO A 277 -9.94 3.56 -11.91
CA PRO A 277 -11.29 3.88 -11.46
C PRO A 277 -11.28 4.66 -10.14
N GLN A 278 -12.16 5.67 -10.04
CA GLN A 278 -12.15 6.65 -8.94
C GLN A 278 -12.85 6.15 -7.66
N GLN A 279 -13.51 4.99 -7.69
CA GLN A 279 -14.37 4.52 -6.59
C GLN A 279 -13.65 4.48 -5.25
N HIS A 280 -12.40 4.02 -5.22
CA HIS A 280 -11.66 3.85 -3.98
C HIS A 280 -11.36 5.21 -3.30
N GLY A 281 -10.70 6.13 -3.99
CA GLY A 281 -10.41 7.46 -3.46
C GLY A 281 -11.68 8.27 -3.16
N THR A 282 -12.74 8.08 -3.98
CA THR A 282 -14.04 8.69 -3.74
C THR A 282 -14.68 8.18 -2.44
N GLY A 283 -14.60 6.88 -2.16
CA GLY A 283 -15.06 6.30 -0.91
C GLY A 283 -14.32 6.85 0.30
N ILE A 284 -13.00 6.95 0.21
CA ILE A 284 -12.17 7.54 1.27
C ILE A 284 -12.49 9.03 1.47
N ALA A 285 -12.62 9.80 0.40
CA ALA A 285 -13.03 11.21 0.48
C ALA A 285 -14.40 11.39 1.12
N THR A 286 -15.36 10.49 0.79
CA THR A 286 -16.70 10.49 1.40
C THR A 286 -16.63 10.23 2.91
N LEU A 287 -15.80 9.29 3.37
CA LEU A 287 -15.57 9.07 4.80
C LEU A 287 -14.94 10.27 5.49
N LEU A 288 -14.03 10.97 4.84
CA LEU A 288 -13.35 12.14 5.44
C LEU A 288 -14.24 13.37 5.45
N VAL A 289 -14.76 13.81 4.29
CA VAL A 289 -15.39 15.11 4.09
C VAL A 289 -16.81 15.06 3.53
N GLY A 290 -17.42 13.89 3.44
CA GLY A 290 -18.79 13.73 2.96
C GLY A 290 -19.76 14.63 3.72
N GLN A 291 -20.72 15.21 2.99
CA GLN A 291 -21.72 16.12 3.52
C GLN A 291 -22.92 15.36 4.14
N GLU A 292 -23.97 16.04 4.48
CA GLU A 292 -25.22 15.45 4.99
C GLU A 292 -25.05 14.64 6.28
N GLY A 293 -24.02 14.96 7.09
CA GLY A 293 -23.77 14.29 8.37
C GLY A 293 -23.03 12.95 8.25
N PHE A 294 -22.58 12.57 7.08
CA PHE A 294 -21.85 11.31 6.85
C PHE A 294 -20.35 11.41 7.15
N GLY A 295 -19.67 12.39 6.56
CA GLY A 295 -18.22 12.56 6.72
C GLY A 295 -17.80 12.78 8.18
N LEU A 296 -16.58 12.33 8.48
CA LEU A 296 -16.00 12.52 9.82
C LEU A 296 -15.67 13.99 10.08
N LEU A 297 -15.15 14.70 9.08
CA LEU A 297 -14.76 16.11 9.17
C LEU A 297 -15.26 16.91 7.94
N PRO A 298 -16.59 17.09 7.78
CA PRO A 298 -17.17 17.71 6.58
C PRO A 298 -16.75 19.16 6.34
N GLY A 299 -16.25 19.86 7.38
CA GLY A 299 -15.72 21.22 7.29
C GLY A 299 -14.21 21.31 6.99
N ALA A 300 -13.51 20.20 6.89
CA ALA A 300 -12.08 20.21 6.56
C ALA A 300 -11.85 20.45 5.07
N GLU A 301 -10.68 21.03 4.75
CA GLU A 301 -10.21 21.21 3.38
C GLU A 301 -9.43 19.97 2.94
N LEU A 302 -9.93 19.22 1.95
CA LEU A 302 -9.30 17.98 1.48
C LEU A 302 -8.45 18.22 0.23
N TYR A 303 -7.15 17.95 0.35
CA TYR A 303 -6.18 17.93 -0.73
C TYR A 303 -6.03 16.50 -1.25
N SER A 304 -6.68 16.17 -2.37
CA SER A 304 -6.64 14.83 -2.95
C SER A 304 -5.60 14.71 -4.05
N ALA A 305 -4.68 13.79 -3.89
CA ALA A 305 -3.64 13.46 -4.85
C ALA A 305 -3.92 12.11 -5.49
N GLY A 306 -4.36 12.11 -6.75
CA GLY A 306 -4.57 10.91 -7.55
C GLY A 306 -3.23 10.36 -8.04
N ILE A 307 -2.87 9.14 -7.61
CA ILE A 307 -1.60 8.53 -8.01
C ILE A 307 -1.76 7.16 -8.68
N PHE A 308 -2.97 6.62 -8.70
CA PHE A 308 -3.22 5.30 -9.27
C PHE A 308 -3.60 5.38 -10.75
N GLY A 309 -2.86 4.67 -11.55
CA GLY A 309 -3.17 4.42 -12.95
C GLY A 309 -3.40 2.93 -13.21
N LEU A 310 -3.74 2.58 -14.45
CA LEU A 310 -3.92 1.19 -14.87
C LEU A 310 -2.63 0.64 -15.47
N ASP A 311 -2.23 -0.55 -15.03
CA ASP A 311 -1.13 -1.30 -15.64
C ASP A 311 -1.55 -1.92 -16.98
N GLY A 312 -0.61 -2.60 -17.66
CA GLY A 312 -0.88 -3.29 -18.93
C GLY A 312 -1.90 -4.44 -18.84
N ALA A 313 -2.24 -4.88 -17.62
CA ALA A 313 -3.29 -5.86 -17.35
C ALA A 313 -4.60 -5.20 -16.89
N GLY A 314 -4.67 -3.86 -16.86
CA GLY A 314 -5.84 -3.11 -16.40
C GLY A 314 -6.01 -3.09 -14.88
N GLN A 315 -4.93 -3.38 -14.13
CA GLN A 315 -4.98 -3.34 -12.67
C GLN A 315 -4.54 -1.97 -12.15
N PRO A 316 -5.21 -1.43 -11.11
CA PRO A 316 -4.79 -0.19 -10.46
C PRO A 316 -3.44 -0.35 -9.78
N VAL A 317 -2.50 0.53 -10.14
CA VAL A 317 -1.15 0.57 -9.54
C VAL A 317 -0.66 2.02 -9.41
N ALA A 318 0.19 2.27 -8.43
CA ALA A 318 0.86 3.54 -8.23
C ALA A 318 2.38 3.33 -8.14
N SER A 319 3.15 4.29 -8.63
CA SER A 319 4.61 4.23 -8.57
C SER A 319 5.17 5.00 -7.36
N ALA A 320 6.39 4.67 -6.94
CA ALA A 320 7.09 5.42 -5.90
C ALA A 320 7.32 6.89 -6.30
N THR A 321 7.52 7.17 -7.58
CA THR A 321 7.68 8.55 -8.10
C THR A 321 6.38 9.33 -8.05
N SER A 322 5.25 8.72 -8.37
CA SER A 322 3.92 9.31 -8.21
C SER A 322 3.64 9.64 -6.75
N PHE A 323 3.95 8.71 -5.84
CA PHE A 323 3.83 8.92 -4.39
C PHE A 323 4.68 10.11 -3.90
N ALA A 324 5.95 10.16 -4.28
CA ALA A 324 6.84 11.25 -3.87
C ALA A 324 6.37 12.62 -4.41
N SER A 325 5.83 12.65 -5.64
CA SER A 325 5.28 13.86 -6.26
C SER A 325 4.03 14.34 -5.53
N ALA A 326 3.11 13.43 -5.20
CA ALA A 326 1.92 13.70 -4.42
C ALA A 326 2.28 14.26 -3.03
N LEU A 327 3.21 13.60 -2.34
CA LEU A 327 3.65 14.03 -1.02
C LEU A 327 4.31 15.41 -1.06
N ASN A 328 5.13 15.70 -2.08
CA ASN A 328 5.69 17.04 -2.29
C ASN A 328 4.60 18.10 -2.49
N TRP A 329 3.56 17.81 -3.27
CA TRP A 329 2.45 18.72 -3.50
C TRP A 329 1.66 18.99 -2.22
N LEU A 330 1.35 17.98 -1.44
CA LEU A 330 0.68 18.10 -0.15
C LEU A 330 1.47 18.98 0.82
N LEU A 331 2.77 18.77 0.94
CA LEU A 331 3.65 19.60 1.78
C LEU A 331 3.75 21.05 1.30
N THR A 332 3.77 21.28 -0.02
CA THR A 332 3.76 22.63 -0.60
C THR A 332 2.48 23.39 -0.20
N ASN A 333 1.37 22.67 -0.09
CA ASN A 333 0.08 23.19 0.36
C ASN A 333 -0.08 23.17 1.89
N LYS A 334 1.00 22.92 2.64
CA LYS A 334 1.01 22.95 4.11
C LYS A 334 0.02 21.95 4.75
N VAL A 335 -0.17 20.81 4.10
CA VAL A 335 -0.94 19.70 4.64
C VAL A 335 -0.07 18.93 5.62
N ALA A 336 -0.55 18.80 6.86
CA ALA A 336 0.20 18.15 7.93
C ALA A 336 -0.33 16.75 8.30
N THR A 337 -1.61 16.46 8.02
CA THR A 337 -2.22 15.14 8.29
C THR A 337 -2.56 14.47 6.97
N ILE A 338 -1.94 13.33 6.67
CA ILE A 338 -2.00 12.70 5.35
C ILE A 338 -2.50 11.27 5.46
N ASN A 339 -3.65 11.00 4.83
CA ASN A 339 -4.23 9.68 4.63
C ASN A 339 -3.53 9.00 3.44
N VAL A 340 -3.01 7.79 3.65
CA VAL A 340 -2.33 7.00 2.62
C VAL A 340 -2.96 5.62 2.52
N SER A 341 -3.76 5.41 1.49
CA SER A 341 -4.56 4.18 1.34
C SER A 341 -3.92 3.21 0.34
N LEU A 342 -2.65 2.94 0.50
CA LEU A 342 -1.90 2.00 -0.33
C LEU A 342 -0.94 1.15 0.50
N SER A 343 -0.53 0.02 -0.05
CA SER A 343 0.51 -0.82 0.55
C SER A 343 1.34 -1.52 -0.52
N GLY A 344 2.61 -1.75 -0.22
CA GLY A 344 3.53 -2.40 -1.16
C GLY A 344 4.85 -2.79 -0.51
N PRO A 345 5.84 -3.17 -1.34
CA PRO A 345 7.17 -3.55 -0.88
C PRO A 345 7.96 -2.33 -0.35
N PRO A 346 9.10 -2.57 0.31
CA PRO A 346 10.00 -1.48 0.68
C PRO A 346 10.56 -0.79 -0.57
N ASP A 347 10.63 0.53 -0.51
CA ASP A 347 11.19 1.38 -1.57
C ASP A 347 11.97 2.53 -0.96
N ARG A 348 13.18 2.75 -1.45
CA ARG A 348 14.10 3.74 -0.87
C ARG A 348 13.69 5.18 -1.16
N LEU A 349 13.11 5.46 -2.34
CA LEU A 349 12.59 6.78 -2.65
C LEU A 349 11.41 7.11 -1.75
N MET A 350 10.48 6.16 -1.58
CA MET A 350 9.33 6.34 -0.69
C MET A 350 9.79 6.54 0.76
N GLU A 351 10.74 5.74 1.25
CA GLU A 351 11.30 5.87 2.61
C GLU A 351 11.85 7.27 2.87
N ILE A 352 12.69 7.78 1.95
CA ILE A 352 13.29 9.11 2.13
C ILE A 352 12.26 10.22 1.99
N ALA A 353 11.26 10.06 1.11
CA ALA A 353 10.17 11.02 0.96
C ALA A 353 9.33 11.10 2.25
N VAL A 354 8.95 9.96 2.83
CA VAL A 354 8.24 9.88 4.12
C VAL A 354 9.06 10.52 5.24
N LYS A 355 10.32 10.15 5.37
CA LYS A 355 11.21 10.72 6.40
C LYS A 355 11.32 12.25 6.28
N ARG A 356 11.45 12.77 5.05
CA ARG A 356 11.53 14.23 4.82
C ARG A 356 10.20 14.93 5.07
N ALA A 357 9.09 14.28 4.82
CA ALA A 357 7.77 14.80 5.16
C ALA A 357 7.59 14.93 6.67
N GLN A 358 7.94 13.90 7.42
CA GLN A 358 7.91 13.90 8.89
C GLN A 358 8.82 14.97 9.51
N GLN A 359 10.01 15.17 8.95
CA GLN A 359 10.91 16.26 9.36
C GLN A 359 10.32 17.66 9.14
N ARG A 360 9.28 17.77 8.32
CA ARG A 360 8.52 19.01 8.09
C ARG A 360 7.21 19.06 8.87
N GLY A 361 7.03 18.16 9.80
CA GLY A 361 5.87 18.11 10.68
C GLY A 361 4.64 17.44 10.07
N ALA A 362 4.80 16.69 8.99
CA ALA A 362 3.68 15.90 8.45
C ALA A 362 3.59 14.54 9.14
N GLU A 363 2.36 14.17 9.51
CA GLU A 363 2.00 12.88 10.04
C GLU A 363 1.30 12.06 8.95
N LEU A 364 1.79 10.85 8.71
CA LEU A 364 1.24 9.93 7.73
C LEU A 364 0.50 8.80 8.43
N VAL A 365 -0.72 8.57 8.02
CA VAL A 365 -1.57 7.45 8.47
C VAL A 365 -1.75 6.51 7.28
N ALA A 366 -1.35 5.24 7.42
CA ALA A 366 -1.28 4.33 6.28
C ALA A 366 -1.89 2.96 6.56
N ALA A 367 -2.50 2.37 5.53
CA ALA A 367 -3.06 1.03 5.58
C ALA A 367 -1.97 -0.04 5.74
N VAL A 368 -2.18 -1.01 6.63
CA VAL A 368 -1.22 -2.12 6.83
C VAL A 368 -1.24 -3.12 5.67
N GLY A 369 -2.24 -3.05 4.78
CA GLY A 369 -2.41 -3.95 3.64
C GLY A 369 -3.33 -5.13 3.91
N ASN A 370 -3.75 -5.80 2.81
CA ASN A 370 -4.82 -6.81 2.84
C ASN A 370 -4.37 -8.19 2.32
N ASP A 371 -3.09 -8.53 2.49
CA ASP A 371 -2.56 -9.83 2.05
C ASP A 371 -2.77 -10.96 3.06
N GLY A 372 -3.28 -10.67 4.26
CA GLY A 372 -3.47 -11.64 5.33
C GLY A 372 -2.17 -12.22 5.89
N THR A 373 -1.06 -11.52 5.70
CA THR A 373 0.26 -12.01 6.10
C THR A 373 0.61 -11.59 7.54
N THR A 374 1.47 -12.37 8.18
CA THR A 374 2.02 -12.06 9.51
C THR A 374 3.51 -11.79 9.38
N ASP A 375 3.97 -10.70 10.00
CA ASP A 375 5.38 -10.27 10.02
C ASP A 375 6.02 -9.96 8.64
N VAL A 376 5.21 -9.82 7.61
CA VAL A 376 5.63 -9.30 6.31
C VAL A 376 5.40 -7.79 6.30
N LEU A 377 6.49 -7.05 6.28
CA LEU A 377 6.42 -5.59 6.28
C LEU A 377 5.80 -5.04 5.00
N ARG A 378 4.83 -4.16 5.16
CA ARG A 378 4.19 -3.42 4.07
C ARG A 378 4.36 -1.92 4.26
N PHE A 379 4.65 -1.25 3.18
CA PHE A 379 5.00 0.16 3.18
C PHE A 379 3.97 0.99 2.40
N PRO A 380 3.72 2.23 2.86
CA PRO A 380 4.50 3.00 3.84
C PRO A 380 4.20 2.72 5.33
N ALA A 381 3.19 1.92 5.68
CA ALA A 381 2.79 1.68 7.07
C ALA A 381 3.94 1.20 7.98
N ALA A 382 4.90 0.44 7.43
CA ALA A 382 6.04 -0.08 8.19
C ALA A 382 7.26 0.86 8.26
N TYR A 383 7.21 2.06 7.66
CA TYR A 383 8.28 3.04 7.88
C TYR A 383 8.15 3.66 9.27
N ALA A 384 9.31 3.95 9.86
CA ALA A 384 9.37 4.56 11.19
C ALA A 384 8.55 5.86 11.26
N GLY A 385 7.73 5.99 12.29
CA GLY A 385 6.88 7.16 12.52
C GLY A 385 5.60 7.22 11.66
N VAL A 386 5.37 6.29 10.75
CA VAL A 386 4.07 6.18 10.06
C VAL A 386 3.10 5.42 10.96
N ILE A 387 1.86 5.91 11.03
CA ILE A 387 0.80 5.29 11.82
C ILE A 387 0.13 4.21 10.98
N GLY A 388 0.55 2.95 11.17
CA GLY A 388 -0.02 1.79 10.49
C GLY A 388 -1.39 1.42 11.05
N VAL A 389 -2.40 1.32 10.18
CA VAL A 389 -3.80 1.10 10.58
C VAL A 389 -4.31 -0.23 10.06
N THR A 390 -4.80 -1.07 10.97
CA THR A 390 -5.55 -2.29 10.65
C THR A 390 -7.06 -2.06 10.70
N ALA A 391 -7.82 -2.96 10.09
CA ALA A 391 -9.28 -2.88 10.03
C ALA A 391 -9.93 -3.86 11.00
N VAL A 392 -11.02 -3.41 11.65
CA VAL A 392 -11.90 -4.26 12.47
C VAL A 392 -13.35 -4.19 12.01
N ASP A 393 -14.10 -5.26 12.31
CA ASP A 393 -15.54 -5.34 12.08
C ASP A 393 -16.36 -4.72 13.24
N GLN A 394 -17.67 -4.79 13.10
CA GLN A 394 -18.62 -4.30 14.12
C GLN A 394 -18.46 -4.98 15.51
N ALA A 395 -17.99 -6.21 15.55
CA ALA A 395 -17.75 -6.95 16.78
C ALA A 395 -16.35 -6.73 17.36
N GLY A 396 -15.51 -5.94 16.69
CA GLY A 396 -14.14 -5.69 17.09
C GLY A 396 -13.15 -6.79 16.64
N HIS A 397 -13.55 -7.70 15.78
CA HIS A 397 -12.64 -8.69 15.22
C HIS A 397 -11.80 -8.08 14.10
N VAL A 398 -10.50 -8.41 14.08
CA VAL A 398 -9.62 -7.96 13.02
C VAL A 398 -10.02 -8.55 11.67
N PHE A 399 -9.98 -7.76 10.63
CA PHE A 399 -10.18 -8.21 9.25
C PHE A 399 -9.22 -9.36 8.91
N ASN A 400 -9.76 -10.48 8.43
CA ASN A 400 -8.93 -11.67 8.14
C ASN A 400 -7.87 -11.42 7.07
N GLY A 401 -8.14 -10.52 6.13
CA GLY A 401 -7.18 -10.10 5.11
C GLY A 401 -6.15 -9.08 5.61
N ALA A 402 -6.32 -8.48 6.79
CA ALA A 402 -5.36 -7.49 7.27
C ALA A 402 -4.01 -8.12 7.61
N ASN A 403 -2.94 -7.44 7.22
CA ASN A 403 -1.59 -7.82 7.60
C ASN A 403 -1.36 -7.54 9.09
N ARG A 404 -0.51 -8.35 9.70
CA ARG A 404 -0.19 -8.30 11.13
C ARG A 404 1.30 -8.15 11.34
N GLY A 405 1.69 -7.49 12.41
CA GLY A 405 3.09 -7.28 12.76
C GLY A 405 3.30 -6.03 13.61
N ASN A 406 4.52 -5.81 14.07
CA ASN A 406 4.86 -4.68 14.96
C ASN A 406 4.72 -3.29 14.31
N PHE A 407 4.37 -3.23 13.03
CA PHE A 407 4.07 -1.98 12.31
C PHE A 407 2.59 -1.58 12.40
N VAL A 408 1.73 -2.42 12.98
CA VAL A 408 0.35 -2.06 13.31
C VAL A 408 0.39 -1.11 14.52
N ALA A 409 -0.05 0.12 14.33
CA ALA A 409 -0.07 1.13 15.39
C ALA A 409 -1.43 1.25 16.06
N LEU A 410 -2.51 1.19 15.26
CA LEU A 410 -3.90 1.31 15.70
C LEU A 410 -4.83 0.43 14.86
N SER A 411 -5.99 0.16 15.39
CA SER A 411 -7.12 -0.40 14.67
C SER A 411 -8.25 0.63 14.52
N ALA A 412 -9.03 0.47 13.44
CA ALA A 412 -10.22 1.28 13.21
C ALA A 412 -11.26 0.48 12.42
N PRO A 413 -12.54 0.91 12.40
CA PRO A 413 -13.57 0.28 11.58
C PRO A 413 -13.16 0.30 10.10
N GLY A 414 -13.22 -0.86 9.45
CA GLY A 414 -12.82 -1.00 8.04
C GLY A 414 -13.41 -2.24 7.38
N VAL A 415 -14.37 -2.89 8.04
CA VAL A 415 -15.04 -4.08 7.52
C VAL A 415 -16.51 -3.76 7.35
N ASP A 416 -17.02 -4.05 6.16
CA ASP A 416 -18.44 -3.91 5.87
C ASP A 416 -18.98 -2.48 6.12
N LEU A 417 -18.26 -1.49 5.66
CA LEU A 417 -18.68 -0.10 5.75
C LEU A 417 -19.63 0.24 4.60
N LEU A 418 -20.79 0.77 4.92
CA LEU A 418 -21.70 1.33 3.92
C LEU A 418 -21.25 2.74 3.56
N ILE A 419 -20.87 2.95 2.30
CA ILE A 419 -20.49 4.27 1.79
C ILE A 419 -21.54 4.72 0.78
N PRO A 420 -22.28 5.80 1.05
CA PRO A 420 -23.34 6.27 0.19
C PRO A 420 -22.84 6.91 -1.09
N GLY A 421 -23.65 6.81 -2.13
CA GLY A 421 -23.53 7.58 -3.36
C GLY A 421 -22.28 7.30 -4.17
N GLN A 422 -21.69 6.12 -4.09
CA GLN A 422 -20.47 5.79 -4.82
C GLN A 422 -20.69 5.68 -6.34
N PRO A 423 -19.67 6.00 -7.17
CA PRO A 423 -19.79 5.83 -8.62
C PRO A 423 -20.04 4.38 -9.01
N SER A 424 -21.01 4.15 -9.86
CA SER A 424 -21.31 2.84 -10.43
C SER A 424 -21.69 2.94 -11.89
N SER A 425 -21.72 1.82 -12.61
CA SER A 425 -22.15 1.77 -14.02
C SER A 425 -23.62 2.19 -14.23
N ALA A 426 -24.42 2.15 -13.17
CA ALA A 426 -25.84 2.55 -13.17
C ALA A 426 -26.07 3.97 -12.61
N GLY A 427 -25.01 4.70 -12.28
CA GLY A 427 -25.04 5.98 -11.57
C GLY A 427 -24.52 5.86 -10.14
N ALA A 428 -24.82 6.83 -9.29
CA ALA A 428 -24.40 6.77 -7.87
C ALA A 428 -25.22 5.73 -7.10
N SER A 429 -24.56 4.89 -6.31
CA SER A 429 -25.19 3.87 -5.46
C SER A 429 -24.44 3.68 -4.16
N ASP A 430 -25.15 3.26 -3.12
CA ASP A 430 -24.51 2.88 -1.86
C ASP A 430 -23.71 1.59 -2.06
N GLN A 431 -22.51 1.57 -1.52
CA GLN A 431 -21.63 0.41 -1.64
C GLN A 431 -21.10 0.01 -0.27
N LEU A 432 -21.01 -1.29 -0.08
CA LEU A 432 -20.32 -1.87 1.05
C LEU A 432 -18.87 -2.12 0.68
N VAL A 433 -18.01 -1.70 1.57
CA VAL A 433 -16.57 -1.82 1.37
C VAL A 433 -15.89 -2.44 2.58
N THR A 434 -14.83 -3.20 2.32
CA THR A 434 -13.97 -3.79 3.34
C THR A 434 -12.51 -3.65 2.93
N GLY A 435 -11.66 -3.22 3.85
CA GLY A 435 -10.23 -3.09 3.65
C GLY A 435 -9.56 -2.20 4.68
N THR A 436 -8.28 -2.42 4.90
CA THR A 436 -7.48 -1.58 5.81
C THR A 436 -7.43 -0.13 5.34
N SER A 437 -7.55 0.13 4.03
CA SER A 437 -7.66 1.47 3.45
C SER A 437 -8.84 2.26 3.99
N PHE A 438 -9.99 1.62 4.24
CA PHE A 438 -11.19 2.26 4.75
C PHE A 438 -11.15 2.49 6.27
N ALA A 439 -10.21 1.86 6.98
CA ALA A 439 -9.94 2.13 8.37
C ALA A 439 -9.09 3.40 8.57
N VAL A 440 -8.21 3.71 7.61
CA VAL A 440 -7.29 4.86 7.68
C VAL A 440 -8.00 6.20 7.91
N PRO A 441 -9.13 6.53 7.23
CA PRO A 441 -9.84 7.79 7.43
C PRO A 441 -10.24 8.09 8.87
N TYR A 442 -10.61 7.06 9.65
CA TYR A 442 -10.99 7.23 11.06
C TYR A 442 -9.81 7.67 11.91
N VAL A 443 -8.63 7.08 11.67
CA VAL A 443 -7.40 7.46 12.37
C VAL A 443 -6.91 8.83 11.89
N THR A 444 -7.01 9.13 10.60
CA THR A 444 -6.66 10.44 10.03
C THR A 444 -7.53 11.54 10.61
N ALA A 445 -8.84 11.33 10.68
CA ALA A 445 -9.77 12.29 11.27
C ALA A 445 -9.54 12.46 12.77
N ALA A 446 -9.29 11.37 13.50
CA ALA A 446 -8.95 11.43 14.92
C ALA A 446 -7.66 12.22 15.14
N LEU A 447 -6.58 11.91 14.41
CA LEU A 447 -5.30 12.60 14.54
C LEU A 447 -5.45 14.12 14.32
N ALA A 448 -6.17 14.51 13.27
CA ALA A 448 -6.49 15.92 13.01
C ALA A 448 -7.26 16.54 14.19
N SER A 449 -8.21 15.80 14.78
CA SER A 449 -9.04 16.25 15.91
C SER A 449 -8.28 16.33 17.23
N TYR A 450 -7.18 15.60 17.36
CA TYR A 450 -6.21 15.72 18.46
C TYR A 450 -5.16 16.83 18.23
N GLY A 451 -5.34 17.67 17.20
CA GLY A 451 -4.40 18.74 16.88
C GLY A 451 -3.06 18.23 16.31
N ASN A 452 -3.11 17.12 15.63
CA ASN A 452 -1.93 16.44 15.04
C ASN A 452 -0.94 15.93 16.10
N ASP A 453 -1.46 15.51 17.24
CA ASP A 453 -0.69 14.93 18.36
C ASP A 453 -0.96 13.41 18.46
N PRO A 454 -0.10 12.57 17.88
CA PRO A 454 -0.27 11.11 17.92
C PRO A 454 -0.24 10.56 19.36
N ALA A 455 0.53 11.18 20.25
CA ALA A 455 0.66 10.67 21.63
C ALA A 455 -0.66 10.75 22.39
N ARG A 456 -1.41 11.84 22.21
CA ARG A 456 -2.76 11.98 22.79
C ARG A 456 -3.73 10.97 22.19
N MET A 457 -3.74 10.85 20.87
CA MET A 457 -4.60 9.87 20.19
C MET A 457 -4.29 8.45 20.66
N PHE A 458 -3.04 8.08 20.80
CA PHE A 458 -2.65 6.76 21.30
C PHE A 458 -3.05 6.51 22.75
N ALA A 459 -3.02 7.54 23.60
CA ALA A 459 -3.40 7.42 24.99
C ALA A 459 -4.90 7.17 25.20
N ASP A 460 -5.74 7.62 24.26
CA ASP A 460 -7.19 7.48 24.33
C ASP A 460 -7.71 6.24 23.59
N ALA A 461 -6.84 5.47 22.91
CA ALA A 461 -7.23 4.27 22.20
C ALA A 461 -7.84 3.22 23.15
N LEU A 462 -8.91 2.57 22.69
CA LEU A 462 -9.53 1.47 23.41
C LEU A 462 -8.74 0.18 23.15
N ASP A 463 -8.06 -0.33 24.15
CA ASP A 463 -7.28 -1.57 24.05
C ASP A 463 -8.15 -2.74 23.58
N LEU A 464 -7.68 -3.46 22.58
CA LEU A 464 -8.30 -4.65 22.02
C LEU A 464 -7.30 -5.81 22.02
N GLY A 465 -7.82 -7.01 22.20
CA GLY A 465 -6.98 -8.23 22.13
C GLY A 465 -6.16 -8.46 23.40
N THR A 466 -4.86 -8.66 23.22
CA THR A 466 -3.93 -8.85 24.35
C THR A 466 -3.67 -7.49 25.03
N PRO A 467 -3.69 -7.40 26.36
CA PRO A 467 -3.48 -6.14 27.05
C PRO A 467 -2.19 -5.43 26.64
N GLY A 468 -2.32 -4.16 26.26
CA GLY A 468 -1.23 -3.35 25.73
C GLY A 468 -1.01 -3.50 24.23
N PRO A 469 -0.03 -2.81 23.66
CA PRO A 469 0.22 -2.87 22.21
C PRO A 469 0.56 -4.26 21.73
N ASP A 470 -0.14 -4.75 20.70
CA ASP A 470 0.06 -6.06 20.11
C ASP A 470 0.13 -6.00 18.56
N PRO A 471 0.65 -7.05 17.88
CA PRO A 471 0.85 -7.03 16.44
C PRO A 471 -0.43 -7.17 15.60
N VAL A 472 -1.60 -7.32 16.23
CA VAL A 472 -2.91 -7.49 15.57
C VAL A 472 -3.69 -6.19 15.60
N PHE A 473 -3.80 -5.56 16.77
CA PHE A 473 -4.62 -4.36 16.99
C PHE A 473 -3.79 -3.10 17.25
N GLY A 474 -2.47 -3.21 17.33
CA GLY A 474 -1.60 -2.12 17.74
C GLY A 474 -1.90 -1.71 19.18
N ARG A 475 -2.18 -0.43 19.41
CA ARG A 475 -2.61 0.11 20.70
C ARG A 475 -4.11 -0.01 20.95
N GLY A 476 -4.84 -0.61 20.01
CA GLY A 476 -6.27 -0.81 20.08
C GLY A 476 -7.05 0.08 19.11
N LEU A 477 -8.37 0.16 19.35
CA LEU A 477 -9.32 0.88 18.52
C LEU A 477 -9.22 2.39 18.76
N VAL A 478 -8.98 3.14 17.69
CA VAL A 478 -8.96 4.60 17.73
C VAL A 478 -10.26 5.16 18.30
N GLN A 479 -10.15 6.23 19.07
CA GLN A 479 -11.30 6.95 19.61
C GLN A 479 -11.25 8.41 19.21
N GLY A 480 -12.39 9.02 18.91
CA GLY A 480 -12.48 10.46 18.74
C GLY A 480 -12.27 11.18 20.09
N PRO A 481 -11.69 12.38 20.10
CA PRO A 481 -11.52 13.15 21.33
C PRO A 481 -12.88 13.59 21.91
N ASN A 482 -12.94 13.71 23.22
CA ASN A 482 -14.17 14.18 23.88
C ASN A 482 -14.48 15.67 23.59
N VAL A 483 -13.46 16.43 23.22
CA VAL A 483 -13.55 17.87 22.92
C VAL A 483 -12.63 18.17 21.75
N CYS A 484 -13.08 19.04 20.85
CA CYS A 484 -12.23 19.53 19.78
C CYS A 484 -11.00 20.25 20.35
N VAL A 485 -9.86 19.80 19.96
CA VAL A 485 -8.63 20.58 20.15
C VAL A 485 -8.52 21.49 18.95
N SER A 486 -8.85 22.78 19.10
CA SER A 486 -8.51 23.75 18.06
C SER A 486 -7.02 23.66 17.84
N ALA A 487 -6.60 23.52 16.58
CA ALA A 487 -5.19 23.69 16.25
C ALA A 487 -4.79 25.07 16.75
N ALA A 488 -4.19 25.13 17.93
CA ALA A 488 -3.52 26.34 18.38
C ALA A 488 -2.48 26.63 17.31
N ALA A 489 -2.56 27.80 16.71
CA ALA A 489 -1.68 28.24 15.67
C ALA A 489 -0.25 27.82 16.01
N ALA A 490 0.26 26.91 15.25
CA ALA A 490 1.69 26.65 15.20
C ALA A 490 2.30 27.89 14.52
N ASN A 491 2.71 28.84 15.36
CA ASN A 491 3.51 29.99 14.96
C ASN A 491 4.94 29.54 14.63
#